data_f7831f561847af41e10cf2558d9710ed
#
_entry.id   f7831f561847af41e10cf2558d9710ed
#
_cell.length_a   1.000
_cell.length_b   1.000
_cell.length_c   1.000
_cell.angle_alpha   90.00
_cell.angle_beta   90.00
_cell.angle_gamma   90.00
#
_symmetry.space_group_name_H-M   'P 1'
#
loop_
_entity.id
_entity.type
_entity.pdbx_description
1 polymer ?
#
loop_
_entity_poly.entity_id
_entity_poly.type
_entity_poly.pdbx_seq_one_letter_code
_entity_poly.pdbx_strand_id
1 'polypeptide(L)'
;MKFRAMAAAALAATLGLTAPASAQDPAKGGDLVVAMAVTLPSVDPHASTGVATRYVSAHMFEGVVTRGETGDIIPQLAASYEMSDDARTYTFTLRDGVRFHDGSTLDAGDVVASLQRMKDAGVDQGVMALVENLEAVDDLTVRVTMSEPHPTFLDSLSSPRVIVGIMPEEIAALPKEEFKPVGTGPFEFVEWVPDSHIRLARFEAYSQQAEATPRDGFGGKRTVYVDTVTFRTVPEAGAQIAGLLTGDYHIADQVSPQDVPRLEASDEVSAVKVLPWYMVHQTFNLTKPLGADEYFRKAVQVGLDLEVLLDFATGGNYVLGHGWQYDGFPYYSDAGIETYNLGDVDKAKELLAQSAYDGEEIEILTISDEAALRDYAIALADQLGKLGIKTRINAQNAATWSALRVERESWTIIIGGFGMAPSIGPFGMLRHFSGDGSLQGVTFPEIEDAAHRVRTGLTFEERKKAFEDYQAGVLGKAISIRAG
;
A
#
# COMPACT_ATOMS: atom_id res chain seq x y z
N MET A 1 6.13 -85.93 -7.62
CA MET A 1 6.80 -85.72 -6.32
C MET A 1 7.93 -84.74 -6.47
N LYS A 2 7.80 -83.54 -5.96
CA LYS A 2 8.85 -82.65 -5.46
C LYS A 2 8.17 -81.34 -5.02
N PHE A 3 8.16 -81.10 -3.73
CA PHE A 3 7.66 -79.87 -3.05
C PHE A 3 8.55 -78.68 -3.41
N ARG A 4 7.94 -77.54 -3.76
CA ARG A 4 8.61 -76.24 -3.77
C ARG A 4 8.00 -75.39 -2.67
N ALA A 5 8.80 -75.10 -1.66
CA ALA A 5 8.51 -74.15 -0.64
C ALA A 5 8.59 -72.72 -1.22
N MET A 6 7.53 -71.91 -1.06
CA MET A 6 7.54 -70.46 -1.32
C MET A 6 7.89 -69.77 -0.01
N ALA A 7 9.02 -69.07 -0.03
CA ALA A 7 9.41 -68.14 1.04
C ALA A 7 8.65 -66.79 0.81
N ALA A 8 7.78 -66.43 1.76
CA ALA A 8 7.16 -65.10 1.81
C ALA A 8 8.13 -64.13 2.49
N ALA A 9 8.64 -63.15 1.77
CA ALA A 9 9.39 -62.05 2.31
C ALA A 9 8.38 -60.99 2.80
N ALA A 10 8.32 -60.77 4.14
CA ALA A 10 7.58 -59.72 4.74
C ALA A 10 8.33 -58.40 4.58
N LEU A 11 7.78 -57.49 3.76
CA LEU A 11 8.26 -56.12 3.62
C LEU A 11 7.66 -55.31 4.76
N ALA A 12 8.44 -55.02 5.81
CA ALA A 12 8.05 -54.12 6.89
C ALA A 12 8.13 -52.67 6.36
N ALA A 13 6.99 -52.09 6.06
CA ALA A 13 6.86 -50.65 5.79
C ALA A 13 7.03 -49.90 7.12
N THR A 14 8.19 -49.28 7.32
CA THR A 14 8.37 -48.27 8.36
C THR A 14 7.64 -47.00 7.94
N LEU A 15 6.43 -46.85 8.45
CA LEU A 15 5.76 -45.55 8.49
C LEU A 15 6.55 -44.65 9.43
N GLY A 16 7.39 -43.81 8.87
CA GLY A 16 7.98 -42.69 9.58
C GLY A 16 6.87 -41.76 10.03
N LEU A 17 6.52 -41.82 11.30
CA LEU A 17 5.76 -40.77 11.96
C LEU A 17 6.61 -39.51 11.92
N THR A 18 6.38 -38.63 10.94
CA THR A 18 6.81 -37.25 11.04
C THR A 18 5.98 -36.64 12.17
N ALA A 19 6.57 -36.56 13.36
CA ALA A 19 6.02 -35.74 14.44
C ALA A 19 5.78 -34.33 13.86
N PRO A 20 4.62 -33.69 14.08
CA PRO A 20 4.46 -32.31 13.74
C PRO A 20 5.58 -31.56 14.46
N ALA A 21 6.36 -30.76 13.73
CA ALA A 21 7.31 -29.87 14.35
C ALA A 21 6.52 -29.03 15.37
N SER A 22 6.75 -29.27 16.66
CA SER A 22 6.22 -28.40 17.70
C SER A 22 6.73 -27.02 17.39
N ALA A 23 5.83 -26.10 17.02
CA ALA A 23 6.17 -24.69 16.96
C ALA A 23 6.79 -24.34 18.32
N GLN A 24 8.09 -24.09 18.32
CA GLN A 24 8.82 -23.69 19.51
C GLN A 24 8.16 -22.40 20.01
N ASP A 25 7.82 -22.32 21.30
CA ASP A 25 7.30 -21.07 21.86
C ASP A 25 8.27 -19.94 21.52
N PRO A 26 7.78 -18.78 21.02
CA PRO A 26 8.65 -17.69 20.66
C PRO A 26 9.57 -17.28 21.81
N ALA A 27 10.87 -17.11 21.53
CA ALA A 27 11.82 -16.61 22.51
C ALA A 27 11.42 -15.22 22.98
N LYS A 28 11.52 -14.96 24.28
CA LYS A 28 11.22 -13.66 24.87
C LYS A 28 12.51 -12.93 25.23
N GLY A 29 12.47 -11.59 25.08
CA GLY A 29 13.60 -10.71 25.39
C GLY A 29 14.52 -10.44 24.18
N GLY A 30 15.55 -9.64 24.43
CA GLY A 30 16.55 -9.27 23.43
C GLY A 30 16.17 -8.09 22.56
N ASP A 31 17.09 -7.72 21.67
CA ASP A 31 16.98 -6.58 20.77
C ASP A 31 16.67 -7.04 19.35
N LEU A 32 15.68 -6.42 18.71
CA LEU A 32 15.41 -6.59 17.28
C LEU A 32 15.99 -5.39 16.52
N VAL A 33 16.87 -5.64 15.57
CA VAL A 33 17.46 -4.59 14.72
C VAL A 33 16.91 -4.68 13.31
N VAL A 34 16.30 -3.60 12.84
CA VAL A 34 15.69 -3.48 11.50
C VAL A 34 16.52 -2.48 10.69
N ALA A 35 17.09 -2.92 9.58
CA ALA A 35 17.75 -2.04 8.61
C ALA A 35 16.71 -1.44 7.65
N MET A 36 16.63 -0.09 7.63
CA MET A 36 15.76 0.65 6.71
C MET A 36 16.58 1.32 5.61
N ALA A 37 16.13 1.22 4.36
CA ALA A 37 16.78 1.88 3.23
C ALA A 37 16.62 3.42 3.26
N VAL A 38 15.64 3.94 3.98
CA VAL A 38 15.28 5.36 3.98
C VAL A 38 15.43 5.98 5.36
N THR A 39 15.81 7.25 5.38
CA THR A 39 15.94 8.05 6.60
C THR A 39 14.57 8.36 7.19
N LEU A 40 14.47 8.35 8.53
CA LEU A 40 13.29 8.76 9.26
C LEU A 40 13.19 10.30 9.29
N PRO A 41 12.19 10.91 8.63
CA PRO A 41 12.08 12.37 8.58
C PRO A 41 11.42 12.95 9.83
N SER A 42 10.62 12.17 10.56
CA SER A 42 9.89 12.62 11.75
C SER A 42 9.42 11.43 12.58
N VAL A 43 9.40 11.58 13.88
CA VAL A 43 8.75 10.66 14.84
C VAL A 43 7.28 11.03 15.08
N ASP A 44 6.82 12.16 14.57
CA ASP A 44 5.44 12.62 14.65
C ASP A 44 4.60 11.94 13.55
N PRO A 45 3.59 11.12 13.91
CA PRO A 45 2.78 10.39 12.95
C PRO A 45 1.96 11.30 12.04
N HIS A 46 1.62 12.52 12.49
CA HIS A 46 0.83 13.48 11.73
C HIS A 46 1.68 14.35 10.79
N ALA A 47 3.02 14.33 10.91
CA ALA A 47 3.90 15.22 10.17
C ALA A 47 4.45 14.66 8.86
N SER A 48 4.29 13.37 8.57
CA SER A 48 4.88 12.73 7.39
C SER A 48 4.10 11.51 6.92
N THR A 49 3.95 11.36 5.60
CA THR A 49 3.45 10.15 4.94
C THR A 49 4.59 9.20 4.56
N GLY A 50 5.83 9.51 4.91
CA GLY A 50 7.02 8.73 4.59
C GLY A 50 6.96 7.31 5.17
N VAL A 51 7.47 6.33 4.43
CA VAL A 51 7.41 4.92 4.82
C VAL A 51 8.11 4.67 6.15
N ALA A 52 9.28 5.30 6.41
CA ALA A 52 10.00 5.16 7.67
C ALA A 52 9.18 5.69 8.87
N THR A 53 8.52 6.87 8.72
CA THR A 53 7.62 7.38 9.75
C THR A 53 6.49 6.39 10.05
N ARG A 54 5.87 5.81 9.04
CA ARG A 54 4.79 4.82 9.21
C ARG A 54 5.26 3.56 9.93
N TYR A 55 6.42 3.02 9.56
CA TYR A 55 7.00 1.86 10.22
C TYR A 55 7.20 2.11 11.71
N VAL A 56 7.86 3.20 12.06
CA VAL A 56 8.15 3.55 13.45
C VAL A 56 6.87 3.90 14.22
N SER A 57 6.03 4.76 13.64
CA SER A 57 4.80 5.23 14.30
C SER A 57 3.80 4.12 14.60
N ALA A 58 3.68 3.11 13.70
CA ALA A 58 2.78 1.97 13.91
C ALA A 58 3.15 1.11 15.14
N HIS A 59 4.36 1.26 15.69
CA HIS A 59 4.77 0.59 16.92
C HIS A 59 4.42 1.41 18.18
N MET A 60 4.38 2.73 18.05
CA MET A 60 4.18 3.66 19.19
C MET A 60 2.74 4.17 19.30
N PHE A 61 2.03 4.28 18.18
CA PHE A 61 0.71 4.92 18.15
C PHE A 61 -0.36 3.95 17.65
N GLU A 62 -1.56 4.18 18.11
CA GLU A 62 -2.78 3.51 17.66
C GLU A 62 -3.82 4.56 17.28
N GLY A 63 -4.69 4.21 16.31
CA GLY A 63 -5.85 5.02 15.93
C GLY A 63 -7.12 4.56 16.62
N VAL A 64 -8.20 5.31 16.47
CA VAL A 64 -9.53 4.88 16.98
C VAL A 64 -10.01 3.64 16.24
N VAL A 65 -9.74 3.54 14.94
CA VAL A 65 -9.98 2.40 14.05
C VAL A 65 -8.72 2.10 13.25
N THR A 66 -8.63 0.88 12.71
CA THR A 66 -7.50 0.45 11.87
C THR A 66 -7.96 -0.51 10.78
N ARG A 67 -7.03 -1.08 9.99
CA ARG A 67 -7.32 -2.08 8.95
C ARG A 67 -6.97 -3.49 9.41
N GLY A 68 -7.92 -4.40 9.21
CA GLY A 68 -7.71 -5.83 9.30
C GLY A 68 -6.93 -6.39 8.12
N GLU A 69 -6.57 -7.66 8.19
CA GLU A 69 -5.78 -8.39 7.18
C GLU A 69 -6.45 -8.39 5.79
N THR A 70 -7.78 -8.48 5.77
CA THR A 70 -8.61 -8.48 4.55
C THR A 70 -8.97 -7.08 4.05
N GLY A 71 -8.49 -6.03 4.73
CA GLY A 71 -8.77 -4.64 4.38
C GLY A 71 -10.05 -4.07 5.02
N ASP A 72 -10.72 -4.83 5.87
CA ASP A 72 -11.88 -4.36 6.63
C ASP A 72 -11.47 -3.31 7.67
N ILE A 73 -12.39 -2.38 7.97
CA ILE A 73 -12.19 -1.41 9.04
C ILE A 73 -12.58 -2.04 10.36
N ILE A 74 -11.63 -2.15 11.27
CA ILE A 74 -11.82 -2.77 12.59
C ILE A 74 -11.53 -1.77 13.72
N PRO A 75 -12.20 -1.90 14.88
CA PRO A 75 -11.90 -1.11 16.06
C PRO A 75 -10.46 -1.32 16.54
N GLN A 76 -9.82 -0.25 17.06
CA GLN A 76 -8.50 -0.34 17.72
C GLN A 76 -8.52 0.28 19.12
N LEU A 77 -8.50 1.62 19.26
CA LEU A 77 -8.76 2.28 20.54
C LEU A 77 -10.26 2.40 20.84
N ALA A 78 -11.09 2.46 19.81
CA ALA A 78 -12.53 2.28 19.99
C ALA A 78 -12.84 0.82 20.34
N ALA A 79 -13.82 0.61 21.22
CA ALA A 79 -14.47 -0.67 21.46
C ALA A 79 -15.54 -0.93 20.37
N SER A 80 -16.20 0.15 19.92
CA SER A 80 -17.18 0.15 18.83
C SER A 80 -17.26 1.51 18.16
N TYR A 81 -17.83 1.55 16.96
CA TYR A 81 -18.17 2.79 16.27
C TYR A 81 -19.51 2.65 15.56
N GLU A 82 -20.17 3.79 15.35
CA GLU A 82 -21.44 3.90 14.64
C GLU A 82 -21.35 5.06 13.65
N MET A 83 -21.98 4.89 12.49
CA MET A 83 -22.18 5.93 11.48
C MET A 83 -23.68 6.20 11.35
N SER A 84 -24.09 7.47 11.34
CA SER A 84 -25.47 7.85 11.06
C SER A 84 -25.90 7.49 9.63
N ASP A 85 -27.20 7.28 9.41
CA ASP A 85 -27.77 6.89 8.11
C ASP A 85 -27.43 7.89 6.99
N ASP A 86 -27.22 9.16 7.32
CA ASP A 86 -26.83 10.20 6.38
C ASP A 86 -25.31 10.36 6.23
N ALA A 87 -24.51 9.51 6.89
CA ALA A 87 -23.07 9.53 6.91
C ALA A 87 -22.43 10.89 7.30
N ARG A 88 -23.13 11.67 8.15
CA ARG A 88 -22.64 12.95 8.66
C ARG A 88 -22.14 12.89 10.09
N THR A 89 -22.51 11.85 10.85
CA THR A 89 -22.14 11.73 12.26
C THR A 89 -21.50 10.37 12.50
N TYR A 90 -20.34 10.39 13.14
CA TYR A 90 -19.61 9.20 13.60
C TYR A 90 -19.48 9.25 15.11
N THR A 91 -19.88 8.17 15.79
CA THR A 91 -19.77 8.04 17.23
C THR A 91 -18.82 6.88 17.53
N PHE A 92 -17.78 7.14 18.32
CA PHE A 92 -16.81 6.16 18.76
C PHE A 92 -16.96 5.96 20.27
N THR A 93 -17.15 4.70 20.71
CA THR A 93 -17.06 4.33 22.11
C THR A 93 -15.67 3.78 22.36
N LEU A 94 -14.89 4.41 23.24
CA LEU A 94 -13.50 4.04 23.51
C LEU A 94 -13.42 2.83 24.44
N ARG A 95 -12.29 2.14 24.39
CA ARG A 95 -11.93 1.09 25.34
C ARG A 95 -11.55 1.75 26.67
N ASP A 96 -12.10 1.26 27.75
CA ASP A 96 -11.78 1.72 29.10
C ASP A 96 -10.40 1.23 29.57
N GLY A 97 -9.70 2.08 30.33
CA GLY A 97 -8.43 1.75 30.99
C GLY A 97 -7.21 1.65 30.06
N VAL A 98 -7.29 2.13 28.82
CA VAL A 98 -6.12 2.20 27.92
C VAL A 98 -5.09 3.18 28.48
N ARG A 99 -3.80 2.77 28.49
CA ARG A 99 -2.69 3.58 29.01
C ARG A 99 -1.85 4.16 27.90
N PHE A 100 -1.44 5.42 28.06
CA PHE A 100 -0.36 6.03 27.30
C PHE A 100 1.01 5.66 27.87
N HIS A 101 2.07 5.89 27.09
CA HIS A 101 3.46 5.61 27.48
C HIS A 101 3.92 6.41 28.72
N ASP A 102 3.35 7.56 28.99
CA ASP A 102 3.62 8.38 30.18
C ASP A 102 2.85 7.93 31.42
N GLY A 103 1.99 6.92 31.28
CA GLY A 103 1.16 6.35 32.36
C GLY A 103 -0.20 7.01 32.52
N SER A 104 -0.54 8.08 31.81
CA SER A 104 -1.87 8.66 31.77
C SER A 104 -2.88 7.67 31.15
N THR A 105 -4.16 7.90 31.35
CA THR A 105 -5.25 7.05 30.83
C THR A 105 -5.94 7.77 29.70
N LEU A 106 -6.15 7.07 28.60
CA LEU A 106 -6.88 7.56 27.42
C LEU A 106 -8.32 7.95 27.79
N ASP A 107 -8.71 9.15 27.35
CA ASP A 107 -10.10 9.60 27.37
C ASP A 107 -10.53 10.22 26.01
N ALA A 108 -11.77 10.67 25.94
CA ALA A 108 -12.34 11.27 24.73
C ALA A 108 -11.71 12.63 24.39
N GLY A 109 -11.20 13.36 25.36
CA GLY A 109 -10.48 14.62 25.17
C GLY A 109 -9.21 14.42 24.34
N ASP A 110 -8.42 13.39 24.66
CA ASP A 110 -7.20 13.02 23.92
C ASP A 110 -7.49 12.73 22.45
N VAL A 111 -8.58 12.00 22.16
CA VAL A 111 -8.98 11.70 20.80
C VAL A 111 -9.40 12.97 20.07
N VAL A 112 -10.20 13.83 20.70
CA VAL A 112 -10.62 15.11 20.13
C VAL A 112 -9.41 15.98 19.83
N ALA A 113 -8.48 16.12 20.77
CA ALA A 113 -7.26 16.91 20.60
C ALA A 113 -6.37 16.37 19.47
N SER A 114 -6.19 15.05 19.39
CA SER A 114 -5.40 14.39 18.34
C SER A 114 -6.01 14.58 16.95
N LEU A 115 -7.33 14.43 16.82
CA LEU A 115 -8.05 14.64 15.56
C LEU A 115 -8.04 16.13 15.17
N GLN A 116 -8.17 17.05 16.13
CA GLN A 116 -8.06 18.49 15.88
C GLN A 116 -6.65 18.85 15.39
N ARG A 117 -5.61 18.30 16.01
CA ARG A 117 -4.23 18.47 15.56
C ARG A 117 -4.02 17.95 14.14
N MET A 118 -4.59 16.79 13.81
CA MET A 118 -4.54 16.25 12.45
C MET A 118 -5.24 17.15 11.44
N LYS A 119 -6.37 17.78 11.84
CA LYS A 119 -7.11 18.74 11.01
C LYS A 119 -6.30 20.01 10.77
N ASP A 120 -5.60 20.54 11.79
CA ASP A 120 -4.94 21.84 11.72
C ASP A 120 -3.54 21.77 11.11
N ALA A 121 -2.80 20.72 11.36
CA ALA A 121 -1.37 20.61 11.04
C ALA A 121 -0.95 19.30 10.36
N GLY A 122 -1.84 18.35 10.16
CA GLY A 122 -1.51 17.06 9.53
C GLY A 122 -1.17 17.18 8.04
N VAL A 123 -0.37 16.23 7.54
CA VAL A 123 0.08 16.21 6.12
C VAL A 123 -0.99 15.74 5.12
N ASP A 124 -2.06 15.11 5.58
CA ASP A 124 -3.19 14.66 4.74
C ASP A 124 -4.50 15.19 5.32
N GLN A 125 -4.74 16.48 5.11
CA GLN A 125 -5.90 17.19 5.68
C GLN A 125 -7.19 17.01 4.87
N GLY A 126 -7.15 16.33 3.72
CA GLY A 126 -8.26 16.34 2.77
C GLY A 126 -9.62 15.98 3.38
N VAL A 127 -9.71 14.86 4.10
CA VAL A 127 -10.95 14.45 4.77
C VAL A 127 -11.17 15.21 6.08
N MET A 128 -10.10 15.55 6.79
CA MET A 128 -10.20 16.28 8.06
C MET A 128 -10.72 17.71 7.86
N ALA A 129 -10.52 18.30 6.69
CA ALA A 129 -11.09 19.61 6.34
C ALA A 129 -12.63 19.60 6.30
N LEU A 130 -13.24 18.42 6.07
CA LEU A 130 -14.70 18.24 6.08
C LEU A 130 -15.27 18.00 7.48
N VAL A 131 -14.43 17.83 8.49
CA VAL A 131 -14.89 17.72 9.89
C VAL A 131 -15.39 19.09 10.36
N GLU A 132 -16.68 19.19 10.67
CA GLU A 132 -17.31 20.39 11.18
C GLU A 132 -17.13 20.52 12.68
N ASN A 133 -17.36 19.43 13.43
CA ASN A 133 -17.26 19.42 14.88
C ASN A 133 -16.62 18.14 15.42
N LEU A 134 -15.82 18.27 16.47
CA LEU A 134 -15.25 17.21 17.27
C LEU A 134 -15.72 17.42 18.71
N GLU A 135 -16.33 16.41 19.32
CA GLU A 135 -16.95 16.51 20.64
C GLU A 135 -16.62 15.31 21.51
N ALA A 136 -16.07 15.55 22.70
CA ALA A 136 -16.08 14.58 23.77
C ALA A 136 -17.46 14.61 24.46
N VAL A 137 -18.31 13.64 24.19
CA VAL A 137 -19.68 13.55 24.71
C VAL A 137 -19.65 13.19 26.20
N ASP A 138 -18.75 12.29 26.56
CA ASP A 138 -18.38 11.88 27.89
C ASP A 138 -16.93 11.36 27.87
N ASP A 139 -16.42 10.82 28.97
CA ASP A 139 -15.03 10.39 29.11
C ASP A 139 -14.61 9.31 28.08
N LEU A 140 -15.55 8.50 27.58
CA LEU A 140 -15.28 7.40 26.66
C LEU A 140 -16.04 7.49 25.32
N THR A 141 -16.75 8.60 25.07
CA THR A 141 -17.55 8.75 23.84
C THR A 141 -17.13 9.97 23.05
N VAL A 142 -16.65 9.74 21.84
CA VAL A 142 -16.27 10.81 20.88
C VAL A 142 -17.30 10.86 19.76
N ARG A 143 -17.76 12.08 19.44
CA ARG A 143 -18.61 12.35 18.27
C ARG A 143 -17.89 13.23 17.28
N VAL A 144 -17.88 12.80 16.01
CA VAL A 144 -17.36 13.57 14.88
C VAL A 144 -18.53 13.92 13.98
N THR A 145 -18.71 15.21 13.67
CA THR A 145 -19.73 15.69 12.72
C THR A 145 -19.06 16.21 11.47
N MET A 146 -19.52 15.75 10.31
CA MET A 146 -19.03 16.15 9.00
C MET A 146 -19.90 17.29 8.42
N SER A 147 -19.28 18.23 7.71
CA SER A 147 -19.98 19.35 7.03
C SER A 147 -20.89 18.87 5.90
N GLU A 148 -20.61 17.69 5.35
CA GLU A 148 -21.40 17.03 4.30
C GLU A 148 -21.36 15.50 4.49
N PRO A 149 -22.28 14.73 3.89
CA PRO A 149 -22.22 13.26 3.92
C PRO A 149 -20.88 12.74 3.44
N HIS A 150 -20.20 11.96 4.27
CA HIS A 150 -18.87 11.44 3.93
C HIS A 150 -18.69 9.98 4.35
N PRO A 151 -19.33 9.02 3.67
CA PRO A 151 -19.38 7.61 4.06
C PRO A 151 -18.02 6.91 4.08
N THR A 152 -16.98 7.55 3.53
CA THR A 152 -15.60 7.04 3.50
C THR A 152 -14.68 7.66 4.56
N PHE A 153 -15.25 8.35 5.55
CA PHE A 153 -14.46 8.95 6.65
C PHE A 153 -13.63 7.92 7.41
N LEU A 154 -14.24 6.77 7.73
CA LEU A 154 -13.54 5.67 8.42
C LEU A 154 -12.39 5.08 7.57
N ASP A 155 -12.53 5.06 6.24
CA ASP A 155 -11.47 4.63 5.33
C ASP A 155 -10.22 5.51 5.47
N SER A 156 -10.42 6.81 5.67
CA SER A 156 -9.34 7.76 5.88
C SER A 156 -8.71 7.63 7.26
N LEU A 157 -9.52 7.48 8.32
CA LEU A 157 -9.02 7.29 9.68
C LEU A 157 -8.24 5.99 9.87
N SER A 158 -8.61 4.93 9.17
CA SER A 158 -7.96 3.62 9.25
C SER A 158 -6.84 3.41 8.25
N SER A 159 -6.53 4.43 7.43
CA SER A 159 -5.53 4.31 6.37
C SER A 159 -4.12 4.11 6.93
N PRO A 160 -3.40 3.05 6.54
CA PRO A 160 -2.01 2.87 6.95
C PRO A 160 -1.04 3.84 6.25
N ARG A 161 -1.53 4.67 5.33
CA ARG A 161 -0.74 5.69 4.66
C ARG A 161 -0.38 6.86 5.59
N VAL A 162 -1.30 7.20 6.49
CA VAL A 162 -1.08 8.20 7.55
C VAL A 162 -1.59 7.59 8.84
N ILE A 163 -0.70 7.36 9.78
CA ILE A 163 -1.12 6.90 11.09
C ILE A 163 -1.80 8.06 11.81
N VAL A 164 -3.12 8.00 11.97
CA VAL A 164 -3.89 8.94 12.79
C VAL A 164 -3.69 8.54 14.24
N GLY A 165 -2.45 8.76 14.73
CA GLY A 165 -2.04 8.35 16.07
C GLY A 165 -2.69 9.20 17.14
N ILE A 166 -3.31 8.54 18.12
CA ILE A 166 -3.88 9.20 19.29
C ILE A 166 -2.77 9.40 20.32
N MET A 167 -2.75 10.59 20.92
CA MET A 167 -1.75 11.05 21.90
C MET A 167 -2.45 11.84 23.00
N PRO A 168 -1.83 12.04 24.19
CA PRO A 168 -2.38 12.88 25.24
C PRO A 168 -2.67 14.31 24.75
N GLU A 169 -3.73 14.94 25.26
CA GLU A 169 -4.16 16.28 24.86
C GLU A 169 -3.03 17.32 24.98
N GLU A 170 -2.23 17.27 26.04
CA GLU A 170 -1.09 18.14 26.21
C GLU A 170 0.02 17.94 25.18
N ILE A 171 0.19 16.71 24.65
CA ILE A 171 1.14 16.42 23.57
C ILE A 171 0.56 16.90 22.24
N ALA A 172 -0.74 16.67 22.00
CA ALA A 172 -1.42 17.14 20.81
C ALA A 172 -1.39 18.67 20.67
N ALA A 173 -1.38 19.39 21.77
CA ALA A 173 -1.30 20.86 21.83
C ALA A 173 0.11 21.42 21.57
N LEU A 174 1.16 20.60 21.60
CA LEU A 174 2.53 21.07 21.40
C LEU A 174 2.79 21.51 19.94
N PRO A 175 3.60 22.55 19.75
CA PRO A 175 4.16 22.89 18.45
C PRO A 175 4.93 21.67 17.86
N LYS A 176 4.99 21.58 16.54
CA LYS A 176 5.65 20.47 15.83
C LYS A 176 7.10 20.26 16.28
N GLU A 177 7.81 21.35 16.56
CA GLU A 177 9.23 21.37 16.97
C GLU A 177 9.44 20.84 18.40
N GLU A 178 8.38 20.84 19.22
CA GLU A 178 8.40 20.40 20.63
C GLU A 178 7.72 19.03 20.80
N PHE A 179 7.31 18.39 19.69
CA PHE A 179 6.59 17.12 19.72
C PHE A 179 7.33 16.03 20.48
N LYS A 180 6.62 15.34 21.34
CA LYS A 180 7.10 14.17 22.09
C LYS A 180 6.33 12.94 21.68
N PRO A 181 6.98 11.84 21.30
CA PRO A 181 6.30 10.64 20.82
C PRO A 181 5.73 9.81 21.99
N VAL A 182 4.60 10.24 22.52
CA VAL A 182 3.81 9.55 23.54
C VAL A 182 2.53 9.01 22.88
N GLY A 183 2.38 7.71 22.81
CA GLY A 183 1.21 7.03 22.24
C GLY A 183 0.75 5.89 23.15
N THR A 184 -0.10 5.01 22.63
CA THR A 184 -0.69 3.86 23.33
C THR A 184 -0.12 2.53 22.83
N GLY A 185 0.76 2.53 21.85
CA GLY A 185 1.25 1.34 21.15
C GLY A 185 2.11 0.42 22.02
N PRO A 186 2.43 -0.80 21.52
CA PRO A 186 3.17 -1.81 22.28
C PRO A 186 4.65 -1.49 22.55
N PHE A 187 5.17 -0.45 21.92
CA PHE A 187 6.53 0.06 22.15
C PHE A 187 6.51 1.55 22.45
N GLU A 188 7.36 1.98 23.35
CA GLU A 188 7.57 3.37 23.73
C GLU A 188 8.91 3.92 23.23
N PHE A 189 8.98 5.22 23.03
CA PHE A 189 10.18 5.92 22.55
C PHE A 189 11.31 5.91 23.56
N VAL A 190 12.54 5.60 23.10
CA VAL A 190 13.75 5.70 23.93
C VAL A 190 14.65 6.81 23.41
N GLU A 191 15.07 6.75 22.16
CA GLU A 191 15.95 7.75 21.56
C GLU A 191 15.82 7.80 20.05
N TRP A 192 16.16 8.92 19.45
CA TRP A 192 16.31 9.11 18.02
C TRP A 192 17.57 9.91 17.72
N VAL A 193 18.48 9.31 16.97
CA VAL A 193 19.68 9.93 16.42
C VAL A 193 19.44 10.09 14.92
N PRO A 194 19.18 11.30 14.42
CA PRO A 194 18.94 11.56 13.00
C PRO A 194 20.01 10.92 12.11
N ASP A 195 19.60 10.38 10.96
CA ASP A 195 20.43 9.70 9.98
C ASP A 195 21.17 8.42 10.49
N SER A 196 20.93 8.02 11.71
CA SER A 196 21.54 6.85 12.35
C SER A 196 20.49 5.82 12.74
N HIS A 197 19.71 6.10 13.76
CA HIS A 197 18.74 5.12 14.27
C HIS A 197 17.65 5.77 15.14
N ILE A 198 16.57 5.04 15.31
CA ILE A 198 15.59 5.22 16.39
C ILE A 198 15.45 3.92 17.17
N ARG A 199 15.41 4.03 18.50
CA ARG A 199 15.25 2.92 19.42
C ARG A 199 13.95 3.05 20.20
N LEU A 200 13.23 1.95 20.27
CA LEU A 200 11.99 1.80 21.00
C LEU A 200 12.15 0.68 22.03
N ALA A 201 11.53 0.82 23.21
CA ALA A 201 11.44 -0.24 24.22
C ALA A 201 10.04 -0.80 24.31
N ARG A 202 9.92 -2.04 24.76
CA ARG A 202 8.62 -2.65 25.05
C ARG A 202 7.89 -1.85 26.12
N PHE A 203 6.63 -1.50 25.85
CA PHE A 203 5.74 -0.89 26.82
C PHE A 203 5.06 -1.95 27.68
N GLU A 204 5.53 -2.13 28.93
CA GLU A 204 5.05 -3.19 29.83
C GLU A 204 3.57 -3.03 30.21
N ALA A 205 3.06 -1.80 30.23
CA ALA A 205 1.67 -1.51 30.55
C ALA A 205 0.73 -1.47 29.32
N TYR A 206 1.19 -2.00 28.18
CA TYR A 206 0.40 -2.02 26.95
C TYR A 206 -0.97 -2.65 27.13
N SER A 207 -2.01 -1.89 26.80
CA SER A 207 -3.42 -2.30 26.95
C SER A 207 -3.91 -3.12 25.76
N GLN A 208 -3.51 -4.41 25.72
CA GLN A 208 -3.83 -5.30 24.61
C GLN A 208 -5.34 -5.58 24.50
N GLN A 209 -5.85 -5.79 23.29
CA GLN A 209 -7.22 -6.27 23.08
C GLN A 209 -7.34 -7.74 23.49
N ALA A 210 -8.07 -8.01 24.58
CA ALA A 210 -8.12 -9.34 25.20
C ALA A 210 -8.88 -10.40 24.39
N GLU A 211 -9.87 -9.99 23.59
CA GLU A 211 -10.79 -10.88 22.85
C GLU A 211 -10.50 -10.96 21.34
N ALA A 212 -9.47 -10.25 20.85
CA ALA A 212 -9.15 -10.23 19.44
C ALA A 212 -8.50 -11.54 18.97
N THR A 213 -8.68 -11.86 17.69
CA THR A 213 -7.91 -12.91 17.00
C THR A 213 -6.41 -12.67 17.18
N PRO A 214 -5.53 -13.69 17.08
CA PRO A 214 -4.09 -13.54 17.34
C PRO A 214 -3.44 -12.37 16.62
N ARG A 215 -3.80 -12.12 15.39
CA ARG A 215 -3.40 -10.96 14.58
C ARG A 215 -4.48 -10.70 13.56
N ASP A 216 -4.77 -9.43 13.31
CA ASP A 216 -5.69 -9.01 12.26
C ASP A 216 -5.18 -7.71 11.61
N GLY A 217 -4.35 -7.84 10.58
CA GLY A 217 -3.74 -6.73 9.87
C GLY A 217 -2.91 -5.82 10.79
N PHE A 218 -3.32 -4.57 10.91
CA PHE A 218 -2.73 -3.57 11.81
C PHE A 218 -3.36 -3.58 13.21
N GLY A 219 -4.41 -4.35 13.43
CA GLY A 219 -5.10 -4.50 14.72
C GLY A 219 -5.00 -5.91 15.28
N GLY A 220 -5.94 -6.23 16.16
CA GLY A 220 -5.99 -7.50 16.85
C GLY A 220 -4.97 -7.62 17.98
N LYS A 221 -4.64 -8.86 18.34
CA LYS A 221 -3.72 -9.15 19.44
C LYS A 221 -2.26 -8.90 19.01
N ARG A 222 -1.62 -7.88 19.59
CA ARG A 222 -0.23 -7.47 19.31
C ARG A 222 0.70 -7.96 20.42
N THR A 223 1.17 -9.21 20.33
CA THR A 223 2.06 -9.80 21.33
C THR A 223 3.50 -9.37 21.08
N VAL A 224 4.12 -8.75 22.09
CA VAL A 224 5.52 -8.31 22.06
C VAL A 224 6.40 -9.40 22.68
N TYR A 225 7.42 -9.83 21.92
CA TYR A 225 8.37 -10.85 22.37
C TYR A 225 9.75 -10.28 22.71
N VAL A 226 10.15 -9.18 22.06
CA VAL A 226 11.48 -8.54 22.23
C VAL A 226 11.43 -7.40 23.25
N ASP A 227 12.56 -7.08 23.87
CA ASP A 227 12.66 -5.98 24.84
C ASP A 227 12.79 -4.62 24.14
N THR A 228 13.53 -4.58 23.03
CA THR A 228 13.71 -3.35 22.23
C THR A 228 13.61 -3.62 20.73
N VAL A 229 13.26 -2.57 19.98
CA VAL A 229 13.37 -2.53 18.52
C VAL A 229 14.21 -1.32 18.13
N THR A 230 15.27 -1.54 17.37
CA THR A 230 16.11 -0.49 16.81
C THR A 230 15.98 -0.45 15.31
N PHE A 231 15.45 0.63 14.77
CA PHE A 231 15.42 0.90 13.33
C PHE A 231 16.66 1.69 12.95
N ARG A 232 17.56 1.07 12.15
CA ARG A 232 18.79 1.71 11.68
C ARG A 232 18.67 2.17 10.25
N THR A 233 19.13 3.38 9.96
CA THR A 233 19.20 3.90 8.59
C THR A 233 20.42 3.28 7.89
N VAL A 234 20.18 2.45 6.88
CA VAL A 234 21.20 1.75 6.08
C VAL A 234 20.83 1.87 4.59
N PRO A 235 21.15 3.00 3.92
CA PRO A 235 20.71 3.26 2.55
C PRO A 235 21.30 2.30 1.51
N GLU A 236 22.50 1.77 1.78
CA GLU A 236 23.23 0.92 0.83
C GLU A 236 22.72 -0.53 0.90
N ALA A 237 22.10 -1.03 -0.15
CA ALA A 237 21.54 -2.39 -0.24
C ALA A 237 22.58 -3.47 0.07
N GLY A 238 23.82 -3.32 -0.42
CA GLY A 238 24.91 -4.25 -0.13
C GLY A 238 25.28 -4.32 1.36
N ALA A 239 25.19 -3.21 2.09
CA ALA A 239 25.42 -3.14 3.54
C ALA A 239 24.28 -3.81 4.31
N GLN A 240 23.02 -3.65 3.87
CA GLN A 240 21.86 -4.35 4.47
C GLN A 240 22.03 -5.87 4.37
N ILE A 241 22.39 -6.38 3.18
CA ILE A 241 22.59 -7.81 2.94
C ILE A 241 23.77 -8.34 3.74
N ALA A 242 24.88 -7.62 3.76
CA ALA A 242 26.04 -8.03 4.55
C ALA A 242 25.70 -8.12 6.04
N GLY A 243 25.01 -7.13 6.58
CA GLY A 243 24.59 -7.10 7.98
C GLY A 243 23.57 -8.19 8.33
N LEU A 244 22.66 -8.55 7.42
CA LEU A 244 21.79 -9.71 7.59
C LEU A 244 22.58 -11.01 7.70
N LEU A 245 23.54 -11.24 6.78
CA LEU A 245 24.35 -12.44 6.74
C LEU A 245 25.34 -12.56 7.92
N THR A 246 25.72 -11.44 8.54
CA THR A 246 26.59 -11.41 9.74
C THR A 246 25.80 -11.38 11.05
N GLY A 247 24.47 -11.19 11.00
CA GLY A 247 23.63 -11.07 12.18
C GLY A 247 23.64 -9.67 12.84
N ASP A 248 24.22 -8.67 12.18
CA ASP A 248 24.17 -7.26 12.67
C ASP A 248 22.76 -6.66 12.56
N TYR A 249 21.97 -7.18 11.61
CA TYR A 249 20.57 -6.87 11.41
C TYR A 249 19.74 -8.15 11.41
N HIS A 250 18.53 -8.08 11.94
CA HIS A 250 17.59 -9.21 11.99
C HIS A 250 16.55 -9.13 10.86
N ILE A 251 16.25 -7.91 10.41
CA ILE A 251 15.32 -7.63 9.31
C ILE A 251 15.96 -6.56 8.41
N ALA A 252 15.85 -6.72 7.09
CA ALA A 252 16.10 -5.65 6.13
C ALA A 252 14.88 -5.54 5.21
N ASP A 253 14.47 -4.31 4.91
CA ASP A 253 13.40 -4.05 3.95
C ASP A 253 13.96 -3.77 2.54
N GLN A 254 13.11 -3.92 1.53
CA GLN A 254 13.41 -3.54 0.14
C GLN A 254 14.65 -4.21 -0.46
N VAL A 255 14.85 -5.49 -0.16
CA VAL A 255 15.92 -6.29 -0.79
C VAL A 255 15.69 -6.38 -2.30
N SER A 256 16.74 -6.10 -3.08
CA SER A 256 16.70 -6.24 -4.53
C SER A 256 16.38 -7.68 -4.96
N PRO A 257 15.49 -7.92 -5.92
CA PRO A 257 15.24 -9.26 -6.47
C PRO A 257 16.50 -9.98 -6.93
N GLN A 258 17.53 -9.25 -7.38
CA GLN A 258 18.83 -9.81 -7.82
C GLN A 258 19.63 -10.41 -6.65
N ASP A 259 19.41 -9.96 -5.43
CA ASP A 259 20.08 -10.43 -4.23
C ASP A 259 19.36 -11.58 -3.53
N VAL A 260 18.10 -11.82 -3.86
CA VAL A 260 17.30 -12.90 -3.27
C VAL A 260 17.97 -14.27 -3.38
N PRO A 261 18.52 -14.71 -4.54
CA PRO A 261 19.17 -16.01 -4.63
C PRO A 261 20.39 -16.14 -3.70
N ARG A 262 21.09 -15.04 -3.42
CA ARG A 262 22.22 -15.03 -2.47
C ARG A 262 21.75 -15.21 -1.03
N LEU A 263 20.62 -14.62 -0.66
CA LEU A 263 20.03 -14.78 0.67
C LEU A 263 19.46 -16.18 0.85
N GLU A 264 18.75 -16.70 -0.14
CA GLU A 264 18.17 -18.05 -0.12
C GLU A 264 19.24 -19.16 -0.10
N ALA A 265 20.48 -18.87 -0.50
CA ALA A 265 21.61 -19.79 -0.39
C ALA A 265 22.16 -19.90 1.04
N SER A 266 21.68 -19.09 1.99
CA SER A 266 22.06 -19.14 3.40
C SER A 266 20.98 -19.87 4.21
N ASP A 267 21.42 -20.77 5.10
CA ASP A 267 20.50 -21.45 6.03
C ASP A 267 20.04 -20.54 7.20
N GLU A 268 20.64 -19.35 7.36
CA GLU A 268 20.42 -18.45 8.50
C GLU A 268 19.46 -17.29 8.21
N VAL A 269 19.20 -17.02 6.94
CA VAL A 269 18.29 -15.93 6.51
C VAL A 269 17.28 -16.46 5.53
N SER A 270 16.10 -15.81 5.50
CA SER A 270 15.05 -16.09 4.53
C SER A 270 14.60 -14.82 3.83
N ALA A 271 14.34 -14.90 2.53
CA ALA A 271 13.69 -13.83 1.79
C ALA A 271 12.18 -14.02 1.86
N VAL A 272 11.46 -12.99 2.32
CA VAL A 272 9.99 -12.96 2.37
C VAL A 272 9.49 -12.12 1.21
N LYS A 273 8.81 -12.76 0.27
CA LYS A 273 8.18 -12.07 -0.85
C LYS A 273 6.83 -11.52 -0.41
N VAL A 274 6.66 -10.20 -0.50
CA VAL A 274 5.40 -9.51 -0.19
C VAL A 274 4.71 -9.16 -1.50
N LEU A 275 3.65 -9.88 -1.83
CA LEU A 275 2.79 -9.65 -2.98
C LEU A 275 1.32 -9.66 -2.55
N PRO A 276 0.49 -8.79 -3.14
CA PRO A 276 0.83 -7.69 -4.04
C PRO A 276 1.35 -6.48 -3.25
N TRP A 277 2.29 -5.72 -3.84
CA TRP A 277 2.86 -4.54 -3.19
C TRP A 277 2.73 -3.26 -4.04
N TYR A 278 2.86 -3.39 -5.35
CA TYR A 278 3.06 -2.27 -6.25
C TYR A 278 2.39 -2.56 -7.60
N MET A 279 1.59 -1.63 -8.10
CA MET A 279 0.94 -1.77 -9.41
C MET A 279 1.77 -1.08 -10.48
N VAL A 280 2.24 -1.82 -11.46
CA VAL A 280 2.89 -1.24 -12.65
C VAL A 280 1.85 -0.92 -13.71
N HIS A 281 1.89 0.28 -14.24
CA HIS A 281 0.97 0.73 -15.28
C HIS A 281 1.63 1.62 -16.33
N GLN A 282 1.08 1.65 -17.52
CA GLN A 282 1.33 2.70 -18.51
C GLN A 282 0.05 3.51 -18.73
N THR A 283 0.19 4.83 -18.78
CA THR A 283 -0.93 5.77 -18.97
C THR A 283 -0.64 6.67 -20.17
N PHE A 284 -1.67 6.92 -20.98
CA PHE A 284 -1.56 7.79 -22.15
C PHE A 284 -1.81 9.25 -21.77
N ASN A 285 -1.06 10.13 -22.39
CA ASN A 285 -1.26 11.58 -22.32
C ASN A 285 -2.31 12.02 -23.34
N LEU A 286 -3.54 12.22 -22.89
CA LEU A 286 -4.65 12.55 -23.77
C LEU A 286 -4.63 14.04 -24.22
N THR A 287 -3.69 14.84 -23.74
CA THR A 287 -3.46 16.20 -24.25
C THR A 287 -2.63 16.18 -25.55
N LYS A 288 -2.02 15.04 -25.91
CA LYS A 288 -1.29 14.83 -27.15
C LYS A 288 -2.21 14.20 -28.21
N PRO A 289 -2.04 14.54 -29.51
CA PRO A 289 -2.91 14.01 -30.57
C PRO A 289 -3.00 12.48 -30.59
N LEU A 290 -1.89 11.76 -30.55
CA LEU A 290 -1.88 10.31 -30.52
C LEU A 290 -2.39 9.75 -29.19
N GLY A 291 -2.04 10.37 -28.06
CA GLY A 291 -2.59 9.97 -26.77
C GLY A 291 -4.12 10.15 -26.71
N ALA A 292 -4.67 11.17 -27.38
CA ALA A 292 -6.12 11.39 -27.51
C ALA A 292 -6.81 10.42 -28.47
N ASP A 293 -6.07 9.81 -29.41
CA ASP A 293 -6.61 8.88 -30.40
C ASP A 293 -6.96 7.53 -29.76
N GLU A 294 -8.24 7.22 -29.70
CA GLU A 294 -8.73 5.98 -29.09
C GLU A 294 -8.27 4.73 -29.82
N TYR A 295 -8.20 4.76 -31.16
CA TYR A 295 -7.69 3.64 -31.95
C TYR A 295 -6.24 3.36 -31.66
N PHE A 296 -5.42 4.40 -31.50
CA PHE A 296 -4.03 4.26 -31.11
C PHE A 296 -3.89 3.60 -29.72
N ARG A 297 -4.62 4.09 -28.71
CA ARG A 297 -4.57 3.51 -27.37
C ARG A 297 -5.03 2.07 -27.32
N LYS A 298 -6.15 1.76 -28.02
CA LYS A 298 -6.66 0.39 -28.13
C LYS A 298 -5.73 -0.54 -28.89
N ALA A 299 -5.03 -0.05 -29.91
CA ALA A 299 -4.01 -0.83 -30.61
C ALA A 299 -2.89 -1.24 -29.65
N VAL A 300 -2.41 -0.31 -28.84
CA VAL A 300 -1.40 -0.61 -27.80
C VAL A 300 -1.96 -1.61 -26.78
N GLN A 301 -3.16 -1.36 -26.26
CA GLN A 301 -3.78 -2.22 -25.23
C GLN A 301 -3.94 -3.68 -25.70
N VAL A 302 -4.44 -3.88 -26.91
CA VAL A 302 -4.73 -5.20 -27.47
C VAL A 302 -3.45 -5.96 -27.85
N GLY A 303 -2.44 -5.23 -28.32
CA GLY A 303 -1.21 -5.82 -28.86
C GLY A 303 -0.17 -6.22 -27.83
N LEU A 304 -0.32 -5.81 -26.57
CA LEU A 304 0.68 -6.08 -25.54
C LEU A 304 0.49 -7.46 -24.90
N ASP A 305 1.62 -8.15 -24.73
CA ASP A 305 1.78 -9.30 -23.84
C ASP A 305 2.40 -8.79 -22.53
N LEU A 306 1.55 -8.57 -21.53
CA LEU A 306 1.93 -7.98 -20.26
C LEU A 306 2.74 -8.94 -19.38
N GLU A 307 2.57 -10.25 -19.58
CA GLU A 307 3.36 -11.26 -18.88
C GLU A 307 4.83 -11.16 -19.28
N VAL A 308 5.10 -11.10 -20.59
CA VAL A 308 6.47 -10.92 -21.11
C VAL A 308 7.08 -9.60 -20.64
N LEU A 309 6.31 -8.51 -20.55
CA LEU A 309 6.79 -7.23 -20.06
C LEU A 309 7.21 -7.32 -18.58
N LEU A 310 6.37 -7.92 -17.76
CA LEU A 310 6.63 -8.06 -16.32
C LEU A 310 7.73 -9.06 -16.03
N ASP A 311 7.79 -10.17 -16.77
CA ASP A 311 8.86 -11.16 -16.61
C ASP A 311 10.24 -10.54 -16.85
N PHE A 312 10.37 -9.77 -17.94
CA PHE A 312 11.60 -9.04 -18.23
C PHE A 312 11.94 -7.99 -17.15
N ALA A 313 10.93 -7.27 -16.67
CA ALA A 313 11.11 -6.17 -15.71
C ALA A 313 11.43 -6.64 -14.30
N THR A 314 10.93 -7.81 -13.89
CA THR A 314 10.95 -8.26 -12.49
C THR A 314 11.64 -9.60 -12.26
N GLY A 315 12.09 -10.27 -13.34
CA GLY A 315 12.70 -11.60 -13.25
C GLY A 315 11.75 -12.66 -12.67
N GLY A 316 10.45 -12.58 -13.03
CA GLY A 316 9.42 -13.53 -12.56
C GLY A 316 8.80 -13.18 -11.20
N ASN A 317 9.14 -12.02 -10.63
CA ASN A 317 8.58 -11.57 -9.35
C ASN A 317 7.39 -10.64 -9.56
N TYR A 318 6.29 -11.17 -10.08
CA TYR A 318 5.07 -10.41 -10.35
C TYR A 318 3.81 -11.26 -10.16
N VAL A 319 2.66 -10.59 -10.11
CA VAL A 319 1.32 -11.15 -10.26
C VAL A 319 0.59 -10.33 -11.32
N LEU A 320 0.03 -10.97 -12.33
CA LEU A 320 -0.82 -10.31 -13.31
C LEU A 320 -2.07 -9.73 -12.64
N GLY A 321 -2.56 -8.60 -13.14
CA GLY A 321 -3.76 -7.98 -12.56
C GLY A 321 -4.30 -6.85 -13.41
N HIS A 322 -5.55 -6.99 -13.89
CA HIS A 322 -6.20 -6.04 -14.79
C HIS A 322 -6.82 -4.83 -14.09
N GLY A 323 -7.31 -5.03 -12.89
CA GLY A 323 -8.11 -4.04 -12.16
C GLY A 323 -7.27 -3.08 -11.30
N TRP A 324 -7.94 -2.05 -10.79
CA TRP A 324 -7.32 -1.07 -9.90
C TRP A 324 -7.51 -1.40 -8.42
N GLN A 325 -7.78 -2.66 -8.13
CA GLN A 325 -7.74 -3.27 -6.81
C GLN A 325 -7.20 -4.70 -6.94
N TYR A 326 -6.71 -5.27 -5.85
CA TYR A 326 -6.16 -6.62 -5.82
C TYR A 326 -7.23 -7.67 -5.57
N ASP A 327 -7.02 -8.86 -6.15
CA ASP A 327 -7.87 -10.01 -5.86
C ASP A 327 -7.87 -10.35 -4.36
N GLY A 328 -9.03 -10.79 -3.86
CA GLY A 328 -9.25 -11.08 -2.44
C GLY A 328 -9.57 -9.86 -1.57
N PHE A 329 -9.58 -8.63 -2.13
CA PHE A 329 -9.94 -7.41 -1.38
C PHE A 329 -11.32 -6.86 -1.76
N PRO A 330 -11.98 -6.10 -0.85
CA PRO A 330 -13.42 -5.79 -0.97
C PRO A 330 -13.85 -5.13 -2.26
N TYR A 331 -13.02 -4.28 -2.85
CA TYR A 331 -13.34 -3.57 -4.10
C TYR A 331 -12.85 -4.28 -5.36
N TYR A 332 -12.27 -5.47 -5.26
CA TYR A 332 -11.87 -6.22 -6.46
C TYR A 332 -13.06 -6.43 -7.41
N SER A 333 -12.80 -6.31 -8.71
CA SER A 333 -13.80 -6.44 -9.76
C SER A 333 -13.17 -6.92 -11.06
N ASP A 334 -13.87 -7.78 -11.79
CA ASP A 334 -13.50 -8.26 -13.12
C ASP A 334 -13.91 -7.27 -14.25
N ALA A 335 -14.45 -6.10 -13.92
CA ALA A 335 -14.84 -5.12 -14.91
C ALA A 335 -13.65 -4.72 -15.80
N GLY A 336 -13.78 -4.92 -17.13
CA GLY A 336 -12.75 -4.62 -18.13
C GLY A 336 -11.73 -5.73 -18.36
N ILE A 337 -11.87 -6.92 -17.73
CA ILE A 337 -10.94 -8.06 -17.91
C ILE A 337 -10.86 -8.52 -19.34
N GLU A 338 -11.92 -8.35 -20.13
CA GLU A 338 -11.98 -8.72 -21.55
C GLU A 338 -11.03 -7.91 -22.43
N THR A 339 -10.47 -6.83 -21.93
CA THR A 339 -9.48 -6.00 -22.64
C THR A 339 -8.04 -6.26 -22.18
N TYR A 340 -7.85 -7.14 -21.21
CA TYR A 340 -6.57 -7.31 -20.51
C TYR A 340 -5.71 -8.41 -21.14
N ASN A 341 -4.42 -8.12 -21.36
CA ASN A 341 -3.36 -9.06 -21.74
C ASN A 341 -3.71 -9.95 -22.95
N LEU A 342 -4.25 -9.33 -24.01
CA LEU A 342 -4.73 -10.09 -25.18
C LEU A 342 -3.58 -10.56 -26.07
N GLY A 343 -2.49 -9.81 -26.20
CA GLY A 343 -1.33 -10.15 -27.03
C GLY A 343 -1.65 -10.30 -28.52
N ASP A 344 -2.79 -9.74 -28.99
CA ASP A 344 -3.27 -9.87 -30.36
C ASP A 344 -2.63 -8.82 -31.28
N VAL A 345 -1.45 -9.16 -31.80
CA VAL A 345 -0.66 -8.31 -32.69
C VAL A 345 -1.39 -7.97 -33.98
N ASP A 346 -2.16 -8.90 -34.54
CA ASP A 346 -2.85 -8.69 -35.80
C ASP A 346 -4.00 -7.70 -35.60
N LYS A 347 -4.79 -7.88 -34.54
CA LYS A 347 -5.85 -6.95 -34.19
C LYS A 347 -5.30 -5.57 -33.81
N ALA A 348 -4.16 -5.52 -33.12
CA ALA A 348 -3.48 -4.28 -32.81
C ALA A 348 -3.09 -3.50 -34.09
N LYS A 349 -2.55 -4.18 -35.09
CA LYS A 349 -2.21 -3.56 -36.39
C LYS A 349 -3.44 -3.08 -37.15
N GLU A 350 -4.55 -3.80 -37.09
CA GLU A 350 -5.82 -3.34 -37.68
C GLU A 350 -6.32 -2.04 -37.03
N LEU A 351 -6.23 -1.96 -35.70
CA LEU A 351 -6.61 -0.76 -34.96
C LEU A 351 -5.62 0.40 -35.21
N LEU A 352 -4.33 0.12 -35.25
CA LEU A 352 -3.30 1.11 -35.54
C LEU A 352 -3.49 1.74 -36.92
N ALA A 353 -3.87 0.94 -37.92
CA ALA A 353 -4.18 1.43 -39.26
C ALA A 353 -5.40 2.34 -39.34
N GLN A 354 -6.27 2.35 -38.32
CA GLN A 354 -7.42 3.23 -38.18
C GLN A 354 -7.11 4.48 -37.36
N SER A 355 -5.95 4.52 -36.71
CA SER A 355 -5.51 5.64 -35.89
C SER A 355 -4.85 6.73 -36.74
N ALA A 356 -4.57 7.87 -36.12
CA ALA A 356 -3.82 8.97 -36.73
C ALA A 356 -2.29 8.72 -36.74
N TYR A 357 -1.81 7.56 -36.33
CA TYR A 357 -0.39 7.26 -36.31
C TYR A 357 0.19 7.15 -37.72
N ASP A 358 1.11 8.02 -38.07
CA ASP A 358 1.74 8.14 -39.40
C ASP A 358 3.23 7.74 -39.42
N GLY A 359 3.74 7.20 -38.31
CA GLY A 359 5.13 6.75 -38.16
C GLY A 359 6.01 7.74 -37.40
N GLU A 360 5.45 8.74 -36.72
CA GLU A 360 6.16 9.60 -35.81
C GLU A 360 6.74 8.86 -34.61
N GLU A 361 7.81 9.38 -34.01
CA GLU A 361 8.41 8.81 -32.81
C GLU A 361 7.68 9.34 -31.57
N ILE A 362 7.16 8.42 -30.73
CA ILE A 362 6.51 8.75 -29.46
C ILE A 362 7.48 8.64 -28.29
N GLU A 363 7.29 9.47 -27.28
CA GLU A 363 8.10 9.42 -26.06
C GLU A 363 7.43 8.58 -24.97
N ILE A 364 8.22 7.67 -24.38
CA ILE A 364 7.88 6.90 -23.18
C ILE A 364 8.65 7.48 -22.00
N LEU A 365 7.97 8.15 -21.08
CA LEU A 365 8.56 8.68 -19.85
C LEU A 365 8.55 7.61 -18.75
N THR A 366 9.72 7.37 -18.13
CA THR A 366 9.86 6.39 -17.03
C THR A 366 10.83 6.88 -15.96
N ILE A 367 10.88 6.17 -14.83
CA ILE A 367 11.80 6.45 -13.71
C ILE A 367 13.09 5.64 -13.90
N SER A 368 14.24 6.32 -13.86
CA SER A 368 15.57 5.68 -13.99
C SER A 368 16.02 4.97 -12.71
N ASP A 369 15.62 5.50 -11.56
CA ASP A 369 16.07 5.05 -10.24
C ASP A 369 15.38 3.74 -9.79
N GLU A 370 14.28 3.37 -10.45
CA GLU A 370 13.53 2.14 -10.22
C GLU A 370 13.78 1.16 -11.39
N ALA A 371 14.61 0.15 -11.15
CA ALA A 371 15.03 -0.80 -12.18
C ALA A 371 13.84 -1.47 -12.88
N ALA A 372 12.82 -1.91 -12.12
CA ALA A 372 11.65 -2.57 -12.70
C ALA A 372 10.87 -1.67 -13.67
N LEU A 373 10.69 -0.38 -13.37
CA LEU A 373 9.99 0.55 -14.26
C LEU A 373 10.81 0.89 -15.50
N ARG A 374 12.14 1.04 -15.34
CA ARG A 374 13.06 1.26 -16.45
C ARG A 374 13.07 0.06 -17.40
N ASP A 375 13.19 -1.15 -16.88
CA ASP A 375 13.27 -2.37 -17.68
C ASP A 375 11.91 -2.69 -18.31
N TYR A 376 10.80 -2.39 -17.63
CA TYR A 376 9.46 -2.41 -18.22
C TYR A 376 9.35 -1.48 -19.44
N ALA A 377 9.92 -0.25 -19.39
CA ALA A 377 9.92 0.68 -20.51
C ALA A 377 10.69 0.11 -21.72
N ILE A 378 11.79 -0.60 -21.48
CA ILE A 378 12.59 -1.23 -22.54
C ILE A 378 11.78 -2.33 -23.22
N ALA A 379 11.15 -3.22 -22.45
CA ALA A 379 10.31 -4.29 -22.99
C ALA A 379 9.08 -3.75 -23.73
N LEU A 380 8.46 -2.69 -23.20
CA LEU A 380 7.34 -2.01 -23.85
C LEU A 380 7.75 -1.41 -25.21
N ALA A 381 8.89 -0.74 -25.27
CA ALA A 381 9.42 -0.16 -26.53
C ALA A 381 9.67 -1.26 -27.58
N ASP A 382 10.20 -2.44 -27.20
CA ASP A 382 10.37 -3.59 -28.08
C ASP A 382 9.03 -4.10 -28.64
N GLN A 383 8.03 -4.29 -27.77
CA GLN A 383 6.70 -4.74 -28.23
C GLN A 383 6.01 -3.71 -29.13
N LEU A 384 6.09 -2.42 -28.80
CA LEU A 384 5.58 -1.34 -29.66
C LEU A 384 6.29 -1.32 -31.02
N GLY A 385 7.61 -1.58 -31.03
CA GLY A 385 8.37 -1.75 -32.27
C GLY A 385 7.86 -2.89 -33.15
N LYS A 386 7.42 -4.01 -32.59
CA LYS A 386 6.80 -5.13 -33.32
C LYS A 386 5.44 -4.77 -33.93
N LEU A 387 4.74 -3.79 -33.33
CA LEU A 387 3.52 -3.21 -33.91
C LEU A 387 3.85 -2.15 -35.01
N GLY A 388 5.08 -1.74 -35.17
CA GLY A 388 5.51 -0.69 -36.09
C GLY A 388 5.50 0.71 -35.49
N ILE A 389 5.35 0.83 -34.16
CA ILE A 389 5.36 2.10 -33.46
C ILE A 389 6.79 2.45 -33.06
N LYS A 390 7.29 3.62 -33.51
CA LYS A 390 8.61 4.12 -33.14
C LYS A 390 8.57 4.80 -31.78
N THR A 391 9.53 4.48 -30.91
CA THR A 391 9.54 4.95 -29.54
C THR A 391 10.91 5.50 -29.14
N ARG A 392 10.89 6.51 -28.27
CA ARG A 392 12.06 7.01 -27.54
C ARG A 392 11.79 6.92 -26.03
N ILE A 393 12.70 6.27 -25.31
CA ILE A 393 12.60 6.18 -23.85
C ILE A 393 13.25 7.42 -23.23
N ASN A 394 12.51 8.12 -22.38
CA ASN A 394 12.97 9.24 -21.55
C ASN A 394 12.98 8.78 -20.08
N ALA A 395 14.11 8.21 -19.65
CA ALA A 395 14.30 7.75 -18.27
C ALA A 395 14.88 8.88 -17.40
N GLN A 396 14.15 9.28 -16.37
CA GLN A 396 14.51 10.40 -15.50
C GLN A 396 14.51 9.95 -14.03
N ASN A 397 15.28 10.64 -13.17
CA ASN A 397 15.16 10.43 -11.74
C ASN A 397 13.73 10.80 -11.25
N ALA A 398 13.34 10.28 -10.09
CA ALA A 398 11.98 10.41 -9.58
C ALA A 398 11.50 11.87 -9.45
N ALA A 399 12.38 12.82 -9.09
CA ALA A 399 12.04 14.24 -8.95
C ALA A 399 11.73 14.88 -10.32
N THR A 400 12.60 14.66 -11.32
CA THR A 400 12.41 15.17 -12.70
C THR A 400 11.20 14.48 -13.35
N TRP A 401 11.04 13.17 -13.18
CA TRP A 401 9.86 12.44 -13.65
C TRP A 401 8.57 13.04 -13.11
N SER A 402 8.53 13.36 -11.80
CA SER A 402 7.35 13.97 -11.17
C SER A 402 7.00 15.34 -11.75
N ALA A 403 7.99 16.16 -12.10
CA ALA A 403 7.78 17.44 -12.76
C ALA A 403 7.25 17.26 -14.19
N LEU A 404 7.93 16.45 -15.01
CA LEU A 404 7.54 16.19 -16.40
C LEU A 404 6.15 15.54 -16.52
N ARG A 405 5.78 14.71 -15.55
CA ARG A 405 4.43 14.11 -15.45
C ARG A 405 3.34 15.19 -15.42
N VAL A 406 3.56 16.26 -14.68
CA VAL A 406 2.58 17.36 -14.53
C VAL A 406 2.61 18.30 -15.73
N GLU A 407 3.76 18.59 -16.28
CA GLU A 407 3.92 19.46 -17.44
C GLU A 407 3.26 18.88 -18.71
N ARG A 408 3.28 17.55 -18.89
CA ARG A 408 2.66 16.83 -20.02
C ARG A 408 3.10 17.28 -21.41
N GLU A 409 4.21 17.98 -21.51
CA GLU A 409 4.63 18.57 -22.81
C GLU A 409 5.41 17.59 -23.68
N SER A 410 6.19 16.68 -23.09
CA SER A 410 7.13 15.85 -23.84
C SER A 410 6.63 14.44 -24.13
N TRP A 411 5.90 13.79 -23.24
CA TRP A 411 5.61 12.36 -23.30
C TRP A 411 4.22 12.04 -23.91
N THR A 412 4.14 10.88 -24.58
CA THR A 412 2.89 10.28 -25.07
C THR A 412 2.41 9.16 -24.14
N ILE A 413 3.34 8.36 -23.62
CA ILE A 413 3.10 7.30 -22.64
C ILE A 413 3.96 7.57 -21.41
N ILE A 414 3.38 7.47 -20.23
CA ILE A 414 4.11 7.48 -18.97
C ILE A 414 4.00 6.13 -18.29
N ILE A 415 5.14 5.60 -17.85
CA ILE A 415 5.21 4.43 -17.00
C ILE A 415 5.35 4.88 -15.56
N GLY A 416 4.54 4.32 -14.71
CA GLY A 416 4.56 4.59 -13.29
C GLY A 416 4.16 3.37 -12.47
N GLY A 417 4.26 3.53 -11.19
CA GLY A 417 3.80 2.56 -10.25
C GLY A 417 2.99 3.20 -9.12
N PHE A 418 2.03 2.47 -8.65
CA PHE A 418 1.28 2.84 -7.46
C PHE A 418 1.62 1.88 -6.33
N GLY A 419 2.29 2.39 -5.31
CA GLY A 419 2.40 1.70 -4.03
C GLY A 419 1.03 1.69 -3.36
N MET A 420 0.22 0.71 -3.69
CA MET A 420 -1.05 0.48 -3.01
C MET A 420 -0.92 -0.75 -2.13
N ALA A 421 -0.87 -0.52 -0.82
CA ALA A 421 -1.19 -1.62 0.09
C ALA A 421 -2.64 -2.06 -0.18
N PRO A 422 -2.90 -3.36 -0.29
CA PRO A 422 -4.24 -3.89 -0.58
C PRO A 422 -5.32 -3.35 0.36
N SER A 423 -4.96 -3.08 1.60
CA SER A 423 -5.84 -2.54 2.65
C SER A 423 -6.27 -1.08 2.47
N ILE A 424 -5.66 -0.31 1.54
CA ILE A 424 -6.00 1.13 1.40
C ILE A 424 -7.32 1.34 0.66
N GLY A 425 -7.81 0.34 -0.08
CA GLY A 425 -8.99 0.49 -0.92
C GLY A 425 -8.73 1.38 -2.16
N PRO A 426 -9.75 1.69 -2.97
CA PRO A 426 -9.59 2.36 -4.26
C PRO A 426 -9.44 3.89 -4.16
N PHE A 427 -9.67 4.50 -2.99
CA PHE A 427 -9.83 5.95 -2.86
C PHE A 427 -8.60 6.74 -3.32
N GLY A 428 -7.40 6.23 -3.06
CA GLY A 428 -6.15 6.81 -3.54
C GLY A 428 -6.02 6.80 -5.06
N MET A 429 -6.66 5.83 -5.72
CA MET A 429 -6.62 5.67 -7.18
C MET A 429 -7.54 6.63 -7.93
N LEU A 430 -8.67 6.99 -7.32
CA LEU A 430 -9.68 7.81 -8.01
C LEU A 430 -9.08 9.09 -8.60
N ARG A 431 -8.22 9.78 -7.84
CA ARG A 431 -7.57 11.02 -8.28
C ARG A 431 -6.62 10.85 -9.48
N HIS A 432 -6.19 9.62 -9.77
CA HIS A 432 -5.24 9.39 -10.86
C HIS A 432 -5.91 9.49 -12.22
N PHE A 433 -7.20 9.17 -12.32
CA PHE A 433 -7.95 9.21 -13.58
C PHE A 433 -9.19 10.11 -13.53
N SER A 434 -9.44 10.81 -12.42
CA SER A 434 -10.51 11.79 -12.26
C SER A 434 -9.99 13.12 -11.69
N GLY A 435 -10.70 14.20 -11.96
CA GLY A 435 -10.36 15.57 -11.56
C GLY A 435 -9.27 16.22 -12.42
N ASP A 436 -9.05 17.51 -12.21
CA ASP A 436 -8.14 18.36 -13.00
C ASP A 436 -6.67 17.90 -12.92
N GLY A 437 -6.30 17.19 -11.86
CA GLY A 437 -4.96 16.63 -11.64
C GLY A 437 -4.75 15.23 -12.21
N SER A 438 -5.72 14.70 -12.99
CA SER A 438 -5.63 13.35 -13.55
C SER A 438 -4.38 13.13 -14.42
N LEU A 439 -3.84 11.90 -14.40
CA LEU A 439 -2.60 11.58 -15.12
C LEU A 439 -2.73 11.83 -16.63
N GLN A 440 -3.84 11.43 -17.21
CA GLN A 440 -4.10 11.58 -18.65
C GLN A 440 -4.35 13.02 -19.08
N GLY A 441 -4.61 13.94 -18.17
CA GLY A 441 -4.78 15.38 -18.44
C GLY A 441 -6.12 15.78 -19.07
N VAL A 442 -7.04 14.84 -19.22
CA VAL A 442 -8.40 15.05 -19.74
C VAL A 442 -9.37 14.26 -18.89
N THR A 443 -10.50 14.86 -18.54
CA THR A 443 -11.56 14.21 -17.75
C THR A 443 -12.66 13.65 -18.64
N PHE A 444 -13.35 12.63 -18.15
CA PHE A 444 -14.50 12.02 -18.81
C PHE A 444 -15.70 12.06 -17.86
N PRO A 445 -16.87 12.62 -18.27
CA PRO A 445 -18.01 12.79 -17.38
C PRO A 445 -18.45 11.50 -16.68
N GLU A 446 -18.41 10.34 -17.37
CA GLU A 446 -18.77 9.04 -16.81
C GLU A 446 -17.77 8.54 -15.77
N ILE A 447 -16.47 8.85 -15.91
CA ILE A 447 -15.43 8.51 -14.95
C ILE A 447 -15.53 9.43 -13.73
N GLU A 448 -15.79 10.72 -13.95
CA GLU A 448 -16.01 11.70 -12.88
C GLU A 448 -17.23 11.33 -12.04
N ASP A 449 -18.37 11.01 -12.69
CA ASP A 449 -19.59 10.56 -12.02
C ASP A 449 -19.32 9.28 -11.20
N ALA A 450 -18.67 8.29 -11.80
CA ALA A 450 -18.33 7.07 -11.10
C ALA A 450 -17.41 7.33 -9.89
N ALA A 451 -16.35 8.14 -10.05
CA ALA A 451 -15.45 8.51 -8.96
C ALA A 451 -16.20 9.29 -7.85
N HIS A 452 -17.16 10.15 -8.21
CA HIS A 452 -18.00 10.84 -7.25
C HIS A 452 -18.86 9.83 -6.47
N ARG A 453 -19.55 8.91 -7.15
CA ARG A 453 -20.39 7.87 -6.50
C ARG A 453 -19.57 6.92 -5.61
N VAL A 454 -18.31 6.64 -5.94
CA VAL A 454 -17.42 5.88 -5.03
C VAL A 454 -17.20 6.63 -3.71
N ARG A 455 -17.08 7.97 -3.75
CA ARG A 455 -16.86 8.78 -2.54
C ARG A 455 -18.13 9.00 -1.73
N THR A 456 -19.29 9.06 -2.38
CA THR A 456 -20.56 9.50 -1.77
C THR A 456 -21.60 8.41 -1.57
N GLY A 457 -21.41 7.22 -2.17
CA GLY A 457 -22.33 6.09 -1.99
C GLY A 457 -22.40 5.69 -0.51
N LEU A 458 -23.63 5.61 0.04
CA LEU A 458 -23.84 5.37 1.46
C LEU A 458 -23.55 3.91 1.84
N THR A 459 -23.86 2.97 0.94
CA THR A 459 -23.59 1.55 1.16
C THR A 459 -22.28 1.09 0.49
N PHE A 460 -21.71 0.01 0.98
CA PHE A 460 -20.55 -0.60 0.34
C PHE A 460 -20.87 -1.06 -1.09
N GLU A 461 -22.05 -1.65 -1.31
CA GLU A 461 -22.50 -2.14 -2.60
C GLU A 461 -22.62 -1.01 -3.64
N GLU A 462 -23.15 0.15 -3.24
CA GLU A 462 -23.20 1.34 -4.10
C GLU A 462 -21.80 1.80 -4.50
N ARG A 463 -20.89 1.89 -3.52
CA ARG A 463 -19.51 2.30 -3.77
C ARG A 463 -18.76 1.28 -4.62
N LYS A 464 -18.95 -0.02 -4.36
CA LYS A 464 -18.32 -1.09 -5.15
C LYS A 464 -18.81 -1.04 -6.60
N LYS A 465 -20.13 -0.93 -6.82
CA LYS A 465 -20.68 -0.80 -8.18
C LYS A 465 -20.16 0.44 -8.90
N ALA A 466 -20.07 1.57 -8.21
CA ALA A 466 -19.48 2.78 -8.76
C ALA A 466 -18.00 2.61 -9.11
N PHE A 467 -17.25 1.87 -8.31
CA PHE A 467 -15.84 1.56 -8.62
C PHE A 467 -15.70 0.62 -9.83
N GLU A 468 -16.59 -0.35 -10.00
CA GLU A 468 -16.68 -1.17 -11.21
C GLU A 468 -16.91 -0.30 -12.47
N ASP A 469 -17.84 0.65 -12.40
CA ASP A 469 -18.12 1.57 -13.50
C ASP A 469 -16.90 2.48 -13.80
N TYR A 470 -16.22 2.96 -12.76
CA TYR A 470 -14.97 3.72 -12.88
C TYR A 470 -13.87 2.91 -13.56
N GLN A 471 -13.63 1.68 -13.11
CA GLN A 471 -12.64 0.77 -13.67
C GLN A 471 -12.94 0.43 -15.13
N ALA A 472 -14.20 0.08 -15.43
CA ALA A 472 -14.65 -0.20 -16.79
C ALA A 472 -14.46 1.03 -17.73
N GLY A 473 -14.71 2.23 -17.24
CA GLY A 473 -14.48 3.47 -17.98
C GLY A 473 -13.00 3.69 -18.33
N VAL A 474 -12.10 3.51 -17.36
CA VAL A 474 -10.65 3.69 -17.56
C VAL A 474 -10.09 2.65 -18.52
N LEU A 475 -10.43 1.36 -18.33
CA LEU A 475 -9.94 0.25 -19.14
C LEU A 475 -10.57 0.23 -20.53
N GLY A 476 -11.90 0.43 -20.63
CA GLY A 476 -12.63 0.42 -21.90
C GLY A 476 -12.23 1.55 -22.85
N LYS A 477 -11.76 2.69 -22.33
CA LYS A 477 -11.19 3.79 -23.12
C LYS A 477 -9.69 3.65 -23.33
N ALA A 478 -9.07 2.59 -22.82
CA ALA A 478 -7.62 2.39 -22.83
C ALA A 478 -6.84 3.61 -22.33
N ILE A 479 -7.34 4.30 -21.29
CA ILE A 479 -6.67 5.49 -20.72
C ILE A 479 -5.37 5.07 -20.04
N SER A 480 -5.43 3.98 -19.31
CA SER A 480 -4.29 3.39 -18.64
C SER A 480 -4.41 1.86 -18.67
N ILE A 481 -3.28 1.20 -18.81
CA ILE A 481 -3.17 -0.25 -18.83
C ILE A 481 -2.34 -0.62 -17.61
N ARG A 482 -2.94 -1.33 -16.65
CA ARG A 482 -2.21 -1.96 -15.56
C ARG A 482 -1.60 -3.25 -16.08
N ALA A 483 -0.35 -3.52 -15.78
CA ALA A 483 0.30 -4.78 -16.13
C ALA A 483 0.16 -5.83 -15.01
N GLY A 484 0.42 -5.41 -13.79
CA GLY A 484 0.35 -6.32 -12.66
C GLY A 484 0.75 -5.62 -11.37
#